data_5a1d6fbffe18d718a1fe9c3ac93f5d2c
#
_entry.id   5a1d6fbffe18d718a1fe9c3ac93f5d2c
#
_cell.length_a   1.000
_cell.length_b   1.000
_cell.length_c   1.000
_cell.angle_alpha   90.00
_cell.angle_beta   90.00
_cell.angle_gamma   90.00
#
_symmetry.space_group_name_H-M   'P 1'
#
loop_
_entity.id
_entity.type
_entity.pdbx_description
1 polymer ?
#
loop_
_entity_poly.entity_id
_entity_poly.type
_entity_poly.pdbx_seq_one_letter_code
_entity_poly.pdbx_strand_id
1 'polypeptide(L)'
;MGKDLADAYPAVQEMFSKADDALGYSLSDIMFNGPDEELTKTSRCQPALFLHGLACLEVLKAKVPALNVAATAGLSLGEFTAHTLAGTFDFETGLKIV
;
A
#
# COMPACT_ATOMS: atom_id res chain seq x y z
N MET A 1 -8.10 -3.87 -7.34
CA MET A 1 -7.01 -4.21 -6.40
C MET A 1 -7.30 -3.58 -5.04
N GLY A 2 -7.44 -4.38 -4.01
CA GLY A 2 -7.57 -3.91 -2.63
C GLY A 2 -8.95 -3.43 -2.19
N LYS A 3 -9.94 -3.41 -3.07
CA LYS A 3 -11.28 -2.94 -2.74
C LYS A 3 -11.94 -3.77 -1.64
N ASP A 4 -11.78 -5.08 -1.70
CA ASP A 4 -12.31 -6.01 -0.70
C ASP A 4 -11.73 -5.73 0.70
N LEU A 5 -10.45 -5.42 0.80
CA LEU A 5 -9.79 -5.06 2.05
C LEU A 5 -10.30 -3.72 2.58
N ALA A 6 -10.43 -2.72 1.71
CA ALA A 6 -10.94 -1.40 2.09
C ALA A 6 -12.39 -1.46 2.57
N ASP A 7 -13.22 -2.26 1.90
CA ASP A 7 -14.63 -2.43 2.27
C ASP A 7 -14.79 -3.16 3.62
N ALA A 8 -13.88 -4.09 3.93
CA ALA A 8 -13.96 -4.92 5.12
C ALA A 8 -13.26 -4.30 6.36
N TYR A 9 -12.28 -3.43 6.16
CA TYR A 9 -11.44 -2.90 7.24
C TYR A 9 -11.34 -1.39 7.19
N PRO A 10 -11.91 -0.67 8.18
CA PRO A 10 -11.82 0.81 8.23
C PRO A 10 -10.39 1.34 8.25
N ALA A 11 -9.46 0.63 8.88
CA ALA A 11 -8.05 1.03 8.91
C ALA A 11 -7.43 1.03 7.51
N VAL A 12 -7.82 0.10 6.64
CA VAL A 12 -7.37 0.04 5.25
C VAL A 12 -7.98 1.19 4.45
N GLN A 13 -9.26 1.46 4.65
CA GLN A 13 -9.94 2.59 4.00
C GLN A 13 -9.23 3.92 4.34
N GLU A 14 -8.89 4.10 5.60
CA GLU A 14 -8.14 5.28 6.05
C GLU A 14 -6.75 5.36 5.41
N MET A 15 -6.04 4.24 5.32
CA MET A 15 -4.73 4.16 4.65
C MET A 15 -4.82 4.59 3.18
N PHE A 16 -5.84 4.14 2.47
CA PHE A 16 -6.06 4.52 1.07
C PHE A 16 -6.39 6.00 0.92
N SER A 17 -7.20 6.55 1.82
CA SER A 17 -7.47 8.00 1.84
C SER A 17 -6.21 8.82 2.08
N LYS A 18 -5.35 8.41 3.00
CA LYS A 18 -4.06 9.06 3.25
C LYS A 18 -3.15 9.00 2.02
N ALA A 19 -3.16 7.87 1.31
CA ALA A 19 -2.37 7.71 0.09
C ALA A 19 -2.83 8.69 -0.99
N ASP A 20 -4.12 8.80 -1.21
CA ASP A 20 -4.69 9.72 -2.19
C ASP A 20 -4.32 11.18 -1.86
N ASP A 21 -4.43 11.57 -0.60
CA ASP A 21 -4.06 12.92 -0.14
C ASP A 21 -2.56 13.19 -0.35
N ALA A 22 -1.71 12.24 -0.02
CA ALA A 22 -0.25 12.38 -0.15
C ALA A 22 0.20 12.49 -1.61
N LEU A 23 -0.47 11.76 -2.51
CA LEU A 23 -0.13 11.75 -3.94
C LEU A 23 -0.76 12.90 -4.72
N GLY A 24 -1.84 13.49 -4.22
CA GLY A 24 -2.56 14.54 -4.91
C GLY A 24 -3.47 14.06 -6.05
N TYR A 25 -3.72 12.76 -6.13
CA TYR A 25 -4.70 12.15 -7.04
C TYR A 25 -5.31 10.91 -6.41
N SER A 26 -6.44 10.43 -6.95
CA SER A 26 -7.14 9.27 -6.39
C SER A 26 -6.56 7.96 -6.93
N LEU A 27 -5.49 7.49 -6.30
CA LEU A 27 -4.92 6.17 -6.59
C LEU A 27 -5.90 5.06 -6.23
N SER A 28 -6.65 5.22 -5.14
CA SER A 28 -7.64 4.24 -4.70
C SER A 28 -8.72 4.00 -5.76
N ASP A 29 -9.19 5.04 -6.43
CA ASP A 29 -10.18 4.90 -7.50
C ASP A 29 -9.62 4.09 -8.68
N ILE A 30 -8.37 4.36 -9.07
CA ILE A 30 -7.70 3.59 -10.12
C ILE A 30 -7.55 2.12 -9.71
N MET A 31 -7.20 1.86 -8.45
CA MET A 31 -7.05 0.49 -7.93
C MET A 31 -8.38 -0.27 -7.90
N PHE A 32 -9.48 0.39 -7.56
CA PHE A 32 -10.79 -0.24 -7.37
C PHE A 32 -11.57 -0.38 -8.67
N ASN A 33 -11.50 0.63 -9.51
CA ASN A 33 -12.39 0.77 -10.67
C ASN A 33 -11.66 0.79 -12.01
N GLY A 34 -10.33 0.87 -12.02
CA GLY A 34 -9.55 0.93 -13.26
C GLY A 34 -9.62 2.29 -13.94
N PRO A 35 -9.47 2.36 -15.25
CA PRO A 35 -9.32 1.22 -16.17
C PRO A 35 -7.96 0.52 -16.05
N ASP A 36 -7.87 -0.71 -16.51
CA ASP A 36 -6.65 -1.51 -16.41
C ASP A 36 -5.45 -0.83 -17.09
N GLU A 37 -5.67 -0.16 -18.21
CA GLU A 37 -4.61 0.59 -18.90
C GLU A 37 -4.01 1.68 -18.01
N GLU A 38 -4.81 2.32 -17.18
CA GLU A 38 -4.32 3.33 -16.22
C GLU A 38 -3.54 2.67 -15.09
N LEU A 39 -4.07 1.58 -14.54
CA LEU A 39 -3.44 0.86 -13.42
C LEU A 39 -2.10 0.21 -13.84
N THR A 40 -1.96 -0.21 -15.09
CA THR A 40 -0.73 -0.86 -15.57
C THR A 40 0.40 0.11 -15.90
N LYS A 41 0.13 1.42 -15.97
CA LYS A 41 1.21 2.41 -16.11
C LYS A 41 2.13 2.34 -14.91
N THR A 42 3.44 2.34 -15.13
CA THR A 42 4.44 2.23 -14.06
C THR A 42 4.22 3.26 -12.96
N SER A 43 3.89 4.50 -13.33
CA SER A 43 3.63 5.60 -12.39
C SER A 43 2.40 5.38 -11.50
N ARG A 44 1.52 4.44 -11.84
CA ARG A 44 0.34 4.07 -11.06
C ARG A 44 0.51 2.68 -10.43
N CYS A 45 1.07 1.74 -11.19
CA CYS A 45 1.22 0.36 -10.76
C CYS A 45 2.15 0.25 -9.54
N GLN A 46 3.28 0.92 -9.53
CA GLN A 46 4.23 0.82 -8.42
C GLN A 46 3.66 1.36 -7.11
N PRO A 47 3.10 2.59 -7.05
CA PRO A 47 2.42 3.03 -5.83
C PRO A 47 1.25 2.14 -5.43
N ALA A 48 0.50 1.59 -6.38
CA ALA A 48 -0.61 0.69 -6.10
C ALA A 48 -0.15 -0.61 -5.43
N LEU A 49 0.90 -1.22 -5.95
CA LEU A 49 1.49 -2.44 -5.34
C LEU A 49 2.07 -2.16 -3.96
N PHE A 50 2.75 -1.02 -3.79
CA PHE A 50 3.27 -0.59 -2.50
C PHE A 50 2.14 -0.45 -1.47
N LEU A 51 1.11 0.30 -1.82
CA LEU A 51 -0.04 0.54 -0.96
C LEU A 51 -0.78 -0.76 -0.63
N HIS A 52 -1.02 -1.60 -1.62
CA HIS A 52 -1.70 -2.89 -1.42
C HIS A 52 -0.91 -3.81 -0.49
N GLY A 53 0.40 -3.90 -0.66
CA GLY A 53 1.25 -4.73 0.22
C GLY A 53 1.19 -4.29 1.68
N LEU A 54 1.24 -2.99 1.93
CA LEU A 54 1.13 -2.46 3.30
C LEU A 54 -0.29 -2.63 3.86
N ALA A 55 -1.32 -2.53 3.02
CA ALA A 55 -2.69 -2.81 3.44
C ALA A 55 -2.87 -4.27 3.88
N CYS A 56 -2.31 -5.21 3.13
CA CYS A 56 -2.31 -6.64 3.52
C CYS A 56 -1.62 -6.86 4.86
N LEU A 57 -0.50 -6.20 5.10
CA LEU A 57 0.20 -6.27 6.39
C LEU A 57 -0.67 -5.73 7.53
N GLU A 58 -1.35 -4.62 7.31
CA GLU A 58 -2.23 -4.01 8.32
C GLU A 58 -3.34 -4.97 8.73
N VAL A 59 -3.96 -5.64 7.76
CA VAL A 59 -4.98 -6.66 8.01
C VAL A 59 -4.38 -7.85 8.77
N LEU A 60 -3.19 -8.31 8.36
CA LEU A 60 -2.51 -9.43 9.03
C LEU A 60 -2.21 -9.10 10.50
N LYS A 61 -1.72 -7.91 10.79
CA LYS A 61 -1.46 -7.46 12.16
C LYS A 61 -2.73 -7.42 13.00
N ALA A 62 -3.85 -6.99 12.41
CA ALA A 62 -5.13 -6.96 13.11
C ALA A 62 -5.65 -8.37 13.44
N LYS A 63 -5.41 -9.33 12.54
CA LYS A 63 -5.85 -10.73 12.74
C LYS A 63 -4.90 -11.54 13.61
N VAL A 64 -3.63 -11.18 13.64
CA VAL A 64 -2.58 -11.84 14.44
C VAL A 64 -1.88 -10.81 15.31
N PRO A 65 -2.51 -10.34 16.41
CA PRO A 65 -1.94 -9.26 17.23
C PRO A 65 -0.57 -9.57 17.82
N ALA A 66 -0.24 -10.85 18.00
CA ALA A 66 1.06 -11.29 18.51
C ALA A 66 2.13 -11.40 17.42
N LEU A 67 1.82 -11.02 16.18
CA LEU A 67 2.78 -11.08 15.08
C LEU A 67 3.99 -10.19 15.39
N ASN A 68 5.17 -10.81 15.35
CA ASN A 68 6.44 -10.13 15.54
C ASN A 68 7.31 -10.35 14.30
N VAL A 69 7.50 -9.28 13.51
CA VAL A 69 8.27 -9.35 12.28
C VAL A 69 9.75 -9.25 12.62
N ALA A 70 10.50 -10.34 12.41
CA ALA A 70 11.94 -10.40 12.69
C ALA A 70 12.76 -9.79 11.55
N ALA A 71 12.34 -9.96 10.28
CA ALA A 71 13.02 -9.46 9.11
C ALA A 71 12.04 -9.26 7.96
N THR A 72 12.41 -8.40 7.03
CA THR A 72 11.62 -8.11 5.83
C THR A 72 12.57 -7.98 4.64
N ALA A 73 12.13 -8.41 3.48
CA ALA A 73 12.90 -8.34 2.25
C ALA A 73 11.97 -8.12 1.06
N GLY A 74 12.53 -7.61 -0.02
CA GLY A 74 11.78 -7.37 -1.24
C GLY A 74 12.70 -7.30 -2.44
N LEU A 75 12.11 -7.39 -3.63
CA LEU A 75 12.80 -7.26 -4.90
C LEU A 75 12.19 -6.09 -5.67
N SER A 76 13.04 -5.20 -6.22
CA SER A 76 12.59 -4.03 -6.98
C SER A 76 11.65 -3.15 -6.16
N LEU A 77 10.40 -2.94 -6.57
CA LEU A 77 9.39 -2.20 -5.81
C LEU A 77 9.25 -2.72 -4.37
N GLY A 78 9.30 -4.03 -4.18
CA GLY A 78 9.22 -4.66 -2.86
C GLY A 78 10.31 -4.24 -1.88
N GLU A 79 11.47 -3.78 -2.37
CA GLU A 79 12.52 -3.23 -1.51
C GLU A 79 12.02 -1.99 -0.76
N PHE A 80 11.27 -1.12 -1.42
CA PHE A 80 10.70 0.07 -0.79
C PHE A 80 9.62 -0.30 0.24
N THR A 81 8.79 -1.29 -0.06
CA THR A 81 7.83 -1.83 0.91
C THR A 81 8.53 -2.40 2.13
N ALA A 82 9.60 -3.18 1.93
CA ALA A 82 10.38 -3.76 3.01
C ALA A 82 11.04 -2.68 3.89
N HIS A 83 11.60 -1.64 3.29
CA HIS A 83 12.19 -0.53 4.03
C HIS A 83 11.16 0.25 4.83
N THR A 84 9.97 0.46 4.28
CA THR A 84 8.88 1.12 5.00
C THR A 84 8.46 0.29 6.21
N LEU A 85 8.30 -1.02 6.04
CA LEU A 85 7.98 -1.92 7.14
C LEU A 85 9.06 -1.91 8.22
N ALA A 86 10.32 -1.86 7.84
CA ALA A 86 11.46 -1.83 8.75
C ALA A 86 11.63 -0.48 9.47
N GLY A 87 10.89 0.56 9.08
CA GLY A 87 10.97 1.87 9.69
C GLY A 87 12.05 2.79 9.10
N THR A 88 12.66 2.42 7.97
CA THR A 88 13.68 3.25 7.30
C THR A 88 13.11 4.60 6.86
N PHE A 89 11.88 4.59 6.36
CA PHE A 89 11.12 5.81 6.08
C PHE A 89 9.63 5.54 6.35
N ASP A 90 8.87 6.62 6.55
CA ASP A 90 7.44 6.49 6.83
C ASP A 90 6.63 6.16 5.57
N PHE A 91 5.35 5.85 5.78
CA PHE A 91 4.41 5.47 4.73
C PHE A 91 4.32 6.50 3.61
N GLU A 92 4.14 7.78 3.96
CA GLU A 92 4.00 8.84 2.96
C GLU A 92 5.27 9.05 2.15
N THR A 93 6.43 9.01 2.81
CA THR A 93 7.72 9.11 2.15
C THR A 93 7.94 7.96 1.19
N GLY A 94 7.70 6.72 1.64
CA GLY A 94 7.81 5.54 0.80
C GLY A 94 6.90 5.60 -0.42
N LEU A 95 5.66 6.02 -0.22
CA LEU A 95 4.68 6.16 -1.29
C LEU A 95 5.11 7.18 -2.35
N LYS A 96 5.69 8.29 -1.94
CA LYS A 96 6.17 9.34 -2.85
C LYS A 96 7.42 8.96 -3.61
N ILE A 97 8.25 8.09 -3.06
CA ILE A 97 9.47 7.61 -3.71
C ILE A 97 9.12 6.65 -4.87
N VAL A 98 8.15 5.80 -4.67
CA VAL A 98 7.73 4.83 -5.69
C VAL A 98 6.77 5.47 -6.70
#